data_42f7e1782a11a6d1782c32025b642ed5
#
_entry.id   42f7e1782a11a6d1782c32025b642ed5
#
_cell.length_a   1.000
_cell.length_b   1.000
_cell.length_c   1.000
_cell.angle_alpha   90.00
_cell.angle_beta   90.00
_cell.angle_gamma   90.00
#
_symmetry.space_group_name_H-M   'P 1'
#
loop_
_entity.id
_entity.type
_entity.pdbx_description
1 polymer ?
#
loop_
_entity_poly.entity_id
_entity_poly.type
_entity_poly.pdbx_seq_one_letter_code
_entity_poly.pdbx_strand_id
1 'polypeptide(L)'
;MRILSAAALFGMAVAVAGCNQESTPGGPGVSNQSKASTTTSTTPPESTSTTTTAQKPVVTDKNNTFTLEVPRMTTNVNRGKKEDVTISISRGSEFKESVKLQFHTPKGVTITPAEPVIPAGQSKVTVSIQADASAPAGKTDIGVTAIPESGKSVSLQMPVEIKQG
;
A
#
# COMPACT_ATOMS: atom_id res chain seq x y z
N MET A 1 25.89 41.74 -3.63
CA MET A 1 27.02 41.01 -3.03
C MET A 1 27.04 39.64 -3.64
N ARG A 2 28.00 39.43 -4.55
CA ARG A 2 28.14 38.22 -5.35
C ARG A 2 28.98 37.23 -4.56
N ILE A 3 28.53 35.97 -4.41
CA ILE A 3 29.39 34.86 -4.00
C ILE A 3 29.20 33.72 -5.00
N LEU A 4 30.22 33.57 -5.83
CA LEU A 4 30.51 32.39 -6.63
C LEU A 4 31.22 31.36 -5.72
N SER A 5 30.89 30.07 -5.86
CA SER A 5 31.78 28.93 -5.57
C SER A 5 31.06 27.70 -6.11
N ALA A 6 31.54 27.09 -7.05
CA ALA A 6 32.69 26.21 -7.32
C ALA A 6 32.21 24.75 -7.44
N ALA A 7 32.51 24.18 -8.59
CA ALA A 7 32.30 22.83 -9.05
C ALA A 7 33.08 21.78 -8.22
N ALA A 8 32.52 20.59 -8.08
CA ALA A 8 33.27 19.37 -7.84
C ALA A 8 32.67 18.21 -8.65
N LEU A 9 33.36 17.88 -9.69
CA LEU A 9 33.29 16.64 -10.48
C LEU A 9 33.80 15.48 -9.62
N PHE A 10 33.01 14.43 -9.44
CA PHE A 10 33.54 13.11 -9.09
C PHE A 10 32.89 12.08 -10.00
N GLY A 11 33.63 11.69 -10.99
CA GLY A 11 33.35 10.51 -11.78
C GLY A 11 33.83 9.26 -11.03
N MET A 12 33.01 8.24 -11.02
CA MET A 12 33.44 6.88 -10.71
C MET A 12 32.66 5.90 -11.57
N ALA A 13 33.32 5.47 -12.62
CA ALA A 13 32.93 4.36 -13.45
C ALA A 13 33.29 3.06 -12.72
N VAL A 14 32.36 2.16 -12.54
CA VAL A 14 32.65 0.76 -12.24
C VAL A 14 31.90 -0.09 -13.25
N ALA A 15 32.69 -0.61 -14.18
CA ALA A 15 32.32 -1.71 -15.05
C ALA A 15 32.52 -3.01 -14.29
N VAL A 16 31.49 -3.86 -14.23
CA VAL A 16 31.67 -5.27 -13.88
C VAL A 16 31.03 -6.11 -14.96
N ALA A 17 31.94 -6.77 -15.67
CA ALA A 17 31.66 -7.76 -16.68
C ALA A 17 31.27 -9.10 -16.06
N GLY A 18 30.35 -9.80 -16.74
CA GLY A 18 30.41 -11.21 -17.04
C GLY A 18 30.06 -12.22 -15.96
N CYS A 19 29.07 -13.03 -16.25
CA CYS A 19 29.24 -14.48 -16.34
C CYS A 19 27.99 -15.09 -17.00
N ASN A 20 28.21 -15.54 -18.22
CA ASN A 20 27.40 -16.56 -18.87
C ASN A 20 27.56 -17.89 -18.11
N GLN A 21 26.45 -18.56 -17.83
CA GLN A 21 26.46 -20.01 -17.69
C GLN A 21 25.37 -20.59 -18.55
N GLU A 22 25.80 -21.14 -19.64
CA GLU A 22 25.10 -22.16 -20.41
C GLU A 22 24.97 -23.40 -19.56
N SER A 23 23.77 -23.96 -19.53
CA SER A 23 23.57 -25.34 -19.10
C SER A 23 22.73 -26.05 -20.13
N THR A 24 23.41 -26.96 -20.79
CA THR A 24 23.05 -28.00 -21.73
C THR A 24 21.76 -28.75 -21.45
N PRO A 25 21.08 -29.21 -22.54
CA PRO A 25 19.92 -30.08 -22.46
C PRO A 25 20.33 -31.54 -22.49
N GLY A 26 19.64 -32.37 -21.78
CA GLY A 26 19.68 -33.81 -21.88
C GLY A 26 18.42 -34.36 -21.24
N GLY A 27 17.60 -35.03 -21.89
CA GLY A 27 17.56 -36.23 -22.63
C GLY A 27 16.41 -37.05 -22.06
N PRO A 28 15.61 -37.81 -22.86
CA PRO A 28 14.34 -38.39 -22.41
C PRO A 28 14.53 -39.82 -21.86
N GLY A 29 13.63 -40.21 -20.97
CA GLY A 29 13.69 -41.58 -20.49
C GLY A 29 12.50 -42.02 -19.61
N VAL A 30 11.60 -42.68 -20.22
CA VAL A 30 10.91 -43.93 -19.87
C VAL A 30 9.78 -43.92 -18.84
N SER A 31 8.66 -44.26 -19.39
CA SER A 31 7.46 -44.86 -18.80
C SER A 31 7.76 -45.98 -17.80
N ASN A 32 6.99 -46.08 -16.73
CA ASN A 32 6.39 -47.36 -16.39
C ASN A 32 5.16 -47.19 -15.50
N GLN A 33 4.13 -47.91 -15.98
CA GLN A 33 2.88 -48.20 -15.32
C GLN A 33 3.09 -49.07 -14.08
N SER A 34 2.24 -48.93 -13.15
CA SER A 34 1.40 -49.97 -12.58
C SER A 34 1.19 -49.87 -11.07
N LYS A 35 -0.04 -49.80 -10.73
CA LYS A 35 -0.82 -50.66 -9.86
C LYS A 35 -1.17 -50.17 -8.48
N ALA A 36 -2.46 -50.15 -8.32
CA ALA A 36 -3.24 -49.89 -7.13
C ALA A 36 -2.78 -50.65 -5.88
N SER A 37 -2.93 -50.00 -4.74
CA SER A 37 -3.55 -50.57 -3.54
C SER A 37 -3.69 -49.49 -2.45
N THR A 38 -4.90 -49.10 -2.16
CA THR A 38 -5.66 -49.18 -0.90
C THR A 38 -5.02 -48.60 0.38
N THR A 39 -5.73 -47.58 0.90
CA THR A 39 -6.03 -47.24 2.28
C THR A 39 -4.89 -46.70 3.15
N THR A 40 -4.96 -45.44 3.53
CA THR A 40 -5.30 -45.02 4.91
C THR A 40 -5.34 -43.50 4.99
N SER A 41 -6.47 -43.02 5.46
CA SER A 41 -6.77 -41.65 5.83
C SER A 41 -5.72 -41.08 6.77
N THR A 42 -5.10 -39.97 6.37
CA THR A 42 -4.47 -39.03 7.32
C THR A 42 -4.61 -37.64 6.68
N THR A 43 -5.42 -36.83 7.31
CA THR A 43 -5.70 -35.42 7.00
C THR A 43 -4.41 -34.61 7.03
N PRO A 44 -4.00 -33.92 5.96
CA PRO A 44 -2.99 -32.88 6.02
C PRO A 44 -3.62 -31.56 6.47
N PRO A 45 -2.88 -30.71 7.21
CA PRO A 45 -3.39 -29.41 7.58
C PRO A 45 -3.52 -28.53 6.31
N GLU A 46 -4.68 -27.97 6.20
CA GLU A 46 -5.11 -27.04 5.17
C GLU A 46 -4.20 -25.82 5.11
N SER A 47 -3.38 -25.76 4.07
CA SER A 47 -2.69 -24.53 3.68
C SER A 47 -3.72 -23.55 3.13
N THR A 48 -4.15 -22.65 3.96
CA THR A 48 -5.04 -21.56 3.57
C THR A 48 -4.30 -20.61 2.63
N SER A 49 -4.47 -20.82 1.34
CA SER A 49 -4.16 -19.83 0.31
C SER A 49 -5.04 -18.60 0.53
N THR A 50 -4.45 -17.53 1.01
CA THR A 50 -5.15 -16.25 1.16
C THR A 50 -5.36 -15.64 -0.21
N THR A 51 -6.45 -16.00 -0.85
CA THR A 51 -6.97 -15.26 -2.00
C THR A 51 -7.48 -13.92 -1.48
N THR A 52 -6.78 -12.85 -1.83
CA THR A 52 -7.20 -11.47 -1.57
C THR A 52 -8.41 -11.15 -2.45
N THR A 53 -9.55 -11.61 -2.03
CA THR A 53 -10.84 -11.13 -2.54
C THR A 53 -11.15 -9.87 -1.75
N ALA A 54 -11.46 -8.78 -2.44
CA ALA A 54 -11.93 -7.52 -1.86
C ALA A 54 -13.15 -7.81 -0.98
N GLN A 55 -12.93 -8.10 0.28
CA GLN A 55 -13.99 -8.38 1.23
C GLN A 55 -14.61 -7.06 1.65
N LYS A 56 -15.86 -6.87 1.23
CA LYS A 56 -16.80 -5.99 1.90
C LYS A 56 -16.75 -6.31 3.40
N PRO A 57 -16.51 -5.33 4.29
CA PRO A 57 -16.39 -5.61 5.71
C PRO A 57 -17.64 -6.30 6.24
N VAL A 58 -17.46 -7.46 6.84
CA VAL A 58 -18.51 -8.17 7.56
C VAL A 58 -18.77 -7.40 8.84
N VAL A 59 -19.86 -6.70 8.89
CA VAL A 59 -20.33 -5.92 10.03
C VAL A 59 -20.95 -6.86 11.06
N THR A 60 -20.31 -7.03 12.20
CA THR A 60 -20.85 -7.86 13.28
C THR A 60 -21.75 -7.07 14.23
N ASP A 61 -21.60 -5.75 14.33
CA ASP A 61 -22.51 -4.86 15.06
C ASP A 61 -22.55 -3.51 14.35
N LYS A 62 -23.67 -3.24 13.68
CA LYS A 62 -23.84 -2.04 12.83
C LYS A 62 -23.78 -0.72 13.63
N ASN A 63 -23.96 -0.76 14.93
CA ASN A 63 -24.04 0.44 15.76
C ASN A 63 -22.70 0.84 16.37
N ASN A 64 -21.79 -0.10 16.63
CA ASN A 64 -20.47 0.18 17.21
C ASN A 64 -19.34 -0.07 16.19
N THR A 65 -19.48 0.46 14.98
CA THR A 65 -18.49 0.36 13.92
C THR A 65 -18.34 1.69 13.19
N PHE A 66 -17.33 1.77 12.36
CA PHE A 66 -17.15 2.89 11.44
C PHE A 66 -16.85 2.38 10.03
N THR A 67 -17.08 3.21 9.05
CA THR A 67 -16.70 2.99 7.66
C THR A 67 -15.71 4.08 7.27
N LEU A 68 -14.57 3.68 6.71
CA LEU A 68 -13.57 4.61 6.17
C LEU A 68 -14.00 5.05 4.77
N GLU A 69 -13.90 6.34 4.50
CA GLU A 69 -14.19 6.94 3.20
C GLU A 69 -12.98 7.76 2.75
N VAL A 70 -12.44 7.41 1.60
CA VAL A 70 -11.35 8.12 0.93
C VAL A 70 -11.85 8.67 -0.41
N PRO A 71 -11.25 9.72 -0.98
CA PRO A 71 -11.58 10.18 -2.31
C PRO A 71 -11.52 9.04 -3.33
N ARG A 72 -12.61 8.86 -4.07
CA ARG A 72 -12.68 7.85 -5.15
C ARG A 72 -12.14 8.38 -6.47
N MET A 73 -12.13 9.69 -6.62
CA MET A 73 -11.53 10.34 -7.78
C MET A 73 -10.03 10.42 -7.59
N THR A 74 -9.29 10.22 -8.66
CA THR A 74 -7.83 10.35 -8.64
C THR A 74 -7.42 11.75 -8.20
N THR A 75 -6.66 11.84 -7.11
CA THR A 75 -6.09 13.09 -6.63
C THR A 75 -4.84 13.41 -7.46
N ASN A 76 -4.82 14.58 -8.11
CA ASN A 76 -3.67 15.01 -8.90
C ASN A 76 -2.70 15.80 -8.03
N VAL A 77 -1.46 15.35 -7.93
CA VAL A 77 -0.40 16.01 -7.16
C VAL A 77 0.74 16.35 -8.11
N ASN A 78 1.04 17.63 -8.27
CA ASN A 78 2.20 18.05 -9.06
C ASN A 78 3.49 17.88 -8.25
N ARG A 79 4.58 17.50 -8.90
CA ARG A 79 5.90 17.38 -8.26
C ARG A 79 6.30 18.70 -7.60
N GLY A 80 6.84 18.61 -6.40
CA GLY A 80 7.23 19.76 -5.59
C GLY A 80 6.07 20.57 -5.01
N LYS A 81 4.82 20.16 -5.21
CA LYS A 81 3.62 20.82 -4.69
C LYS A 81 2.96 19.97 -3.61
N LYS A 82 2.09 20.63 -2.86
CA LYS A 82 1.22 20.00 -1.86
C LYS A 82 -0.21 20.05 -2.35
N GLU A 83 -0.96 19.01 -2.04
CA GLU A 83 -2.39 18.92 -2.29
C GLU A 83 -3.10 18.47 -1.02
N ASP A 84 -4.14 19.18 -0.62
CA ASP A 84 -4.88 18.86 0.59
C ASP A 84 -6.02 17.89 0.26
N VAL A 85 -6.10 16.82 1.03
CA VAL A 85 -7.09 15.77 0.87
C VAL A 85 -7.84 15.57 2.17
N THR A 86 -9.17 15.49 2.08
CA THR A 86 -10.02 15.19 3.22
C THR A 86 -10.35 13.71 3.23
N ILE A 87 -10.06 13.06 4.35
CA ILE A 87 -10.45 11.68 4.65
C ILE A 87 -11.58 11.74 5.65
N SER A 88 -12.61 10.95 5.43
CA SER A 88 -13.76 10.90 6.31
C SER A 88 -14.05 9.49 6.81
N ILE A 89 -14.75 9.42 7.92
CA ILE A 89 -15.33 8.20 8.47
C ILE A 89 -16.81 8.38 8.71
N SER A 90 -17.58 7.37 8.39
CA SER A 90 -18.99 7.29 8.79
C SER A 90 -19.09 6.43 10.03
N ARG A 91 -19.60 6.99 11.13
CA ARG A 91 -19.68 6.34 12.44
C ARG A 91 -21.04 5.71 12.65
N GLY A 92 -21.08 4.53 13.20
CA GLY A 92 -22.30 3.98 13.80
C GLY A 92 -22.73 4.80 15.03
N SER A 93 -23.98 4.68 15.43
CA SER A 93 -24.58 5.48 16.51
C SER A 93 -23.86 5.33 17.88
N GLU A 94 -23.24 4.20 18.11
CA GLU A 94 -22.55 3.87 19.37
C GLU A 94 -21.04 4.00 19.28
N PHE A 95 -20.49 4.17 18.06
CA PHE A 95 -19.06 4.31 17.86
C PHE A 95 -18.56 5.72 18.22
N LYS A 96 -18.00 5.86 19.42
CA LYS A 96 -17.53 7.13 19.99
C LYS A 96 -16.00 7.19 20.17
N GLU A 97 -15.29 6.21 19.64
CA GLU A 97 -13.82 6.12 19.77
C GLU A 97 -13.10 7.07 18.81
N SER A 98 -11.88 7.44 19.16
CA SER A 98 -10.98 8.08 18.22
C SER A 98 -10.43 7.05 17.20
N VAL A 99 -10.08 7.52 16.02
CA VAL A 99 -9.55 6.67 14.94
C VAL A 99 -8.23 7.25 14.48
N LYS A 100 -7.16 6.49 14.64
CA LYS A 100 -5.82 6.83 14.13
C LYS A 100 -5.72 6.39 12.67
N LEU A 101 -5.19 7.27 11.82
CA LEU A 101 -4.91 6.93 10.42
C LEU A 101 -3.42 6.67 10.24
N GLN A 102 -3.11 5.63 9.48
CA GLN A 102 -1.76 5.31 9.01
C GLN A 102 -1.76 5.27 7.48
N PHE A 103 -0.67 5.77 6.90
CA PHE A 103 -0.52 5.83 5.45
C PHE A 103 0.63 4.95 4.99
N HIS A 104 0.39 4.22 3.91
CA HIS A 104 1.42 3.53 3.17
C HIS A 104 1.62 4.25 1.84
N THR A 105 2.67 5.07 1.79
CA THR A 105 2.97 5.93 0.64
C THR A 105 4.00 5.32 -0.30
N PRO A 106 3.88 5.53 -1.61
CA PRO A 106 4.91 5.16 -2.56
C PRO A 106 6.16 6.06 -2.39
N LYS A 107 7.25 5.65 -3.03
CA LYS A 107 8.52 6.38 -2.97
C LYS A 107 8.37 7.82 -3.50
N GLY A 108 8.87 8.77 -2.74
CA GLY A 108 8.83 10.20 -3.09
C GLY A 108 7.49 10.88 -2.81
N VAL A 109 6.60 10.23 -2.07
CA VAL A 109 5.35 10.85 -1.59
C VAL A 109 5.34 10.90 -0.08
N THR A 110 5.05 12.07 0.46
CA THR A 110 4.97 12.33 1.90
C THR A 110 3.58 12.84 2.27
N ILE A 111 3.05 12.41 3.40
CA ILE A 111 1.78 12.88 3.94
C ILE A 111 2.02 13.59 5.26
N THR A 112 1.38 14.74 5.44
CA THR A 112 1.48 15.52 6.67
C THR A 112 0.07 15.88 7.19
N PRO A 113 -0.24 15.59 8.45
CA PRO A 113 0.54 14.80 9.41
C PRO A 113 0.65 13.32 9.02
N ALA A 114 1.73 12.64 9.43
CA ALA A 114 1.98 11.24 9.07
C ALA A 114 0.98 10.26 9.72
N GLU A 115 0.55 10.57 10.93
CA GLU A 115 -0.40 9.77 11.71
C GLU A 115 -1.49 10.67 12.33
N PRO A 116 -2.41 11.19 11.50
CA PRO A 116 -3.51 12.00 12.04
C PRO A 116 -4.49 11.14 12.80
N VAL A 117 -5.15 11.76 13.77
CA VAL A 117 -6.21 11.14 14.56
C VAL A 117 -7.51 11.87 14.26
N ILE A 118 -8.57 11.14 14.00
CA ILE A 118 -9.93 11.65 13.95
C ILE A 118 -10.53 11.48 15.36
N PRO A 119 -10.68 12.56 16.14
CA PRO A 119 -11.17 12.47 17.51
C PRO A 119 -12.58 11.91 17.60
N ALA A 120 -12.95 11.44 18.78
CA ALA A 120 -14.33 11.08 19.10
C ALA A 120 -15.28 12.25 18.76
N GLY A 121 -16.40 11.94 18.12
CA GLY A 121 -17.39 12.93 17.70
C GLY A 121 -17.07 13.69 16.41
N GLN A 122 -15.84 13.57 15.88
CA GLN A 122 -15.50 14.09 14.57
C GLN A 122 -15.52 12.99 13.52
N SER A 123 -15.75 13.38 12.26
CA SER A 123 -15.87 12.44 11.14
C SER A 123 -14.93 12.73 9.99
N LYS A 124 -14.08 13.75 10.09
CA LYS A 124 -13.21 14.17 9.00
C LYS A 124 -11.84 14.63 9.52
N VAL A 125 -10.82 14.43 8.70
CA VAL A 125 -9.50 15.01 8.89
C VAL A 125 -8.94 15.39 7.52
N THR A 126 -8.24 16.53 7.46
CA THR A 126 -7.52 16.96 6.24
C THR A 126 -6.04 16.65 6.40
N VAL A 127 -5.46 16.08 5.37
CA VAL A 127 -4.02 15.79 5.27
C VAL A 127 -3.48 16.40 4.00
N SER A 128 -2.22 16.82 4.04
CA SER A 128 -1.51 17.34 2.87
C SER A 128 -0.63 16.25 2.28
N ILE A 129 -0.83 15.95 1.00
CA ILE A 129 0.00 15.04 0.22
C ILE A 129 1.04 15.87 -0.53
N GLN A 130 2.30 15.56 -0.40
CA GLN A 130 3.39 16.19 -1.12
C GLN A 130 4.12 15.17 -1.96
N ALA A 131 4.30 15.45 -3.24
CA ALA A 131 5.18 14.69 -4.12
C ALA A 131 6.53 15.41 -4.24
N ASP A 132 7.62 14.70 -4.02
CA ASP A 132 8.96 15.23 -4.21
C ASP A 132 9.21 15.56 -5.69
N ALA A 133 10.16 16.45 -5.97
CA ALA A 133 10.54 16.78 -7.35
C ALA A 133 11.05 15.55 -8.13
N SER A 134 11.60 14.57 -7.43
CA SER A 134 12.10 13.30 -7.98
C SER A 134 11.10 12.15 -7.93
N ALA A 135 9.88 12.38 -7.44
CA ALA A 135 8.86 11.32 -7.36
C ALA A 135 8.55 10.77 -8.76
N PRO A 136 8.38 9.46 -8.93
CA PRO A 136 7.95 8.90 -10.22
C PRO A 136 6.62 9.49 -10.65
N ALA A 137 6.54 10.01 -11.88
CA ALA A 137 5.28 10.48 -12.43
C ALA A 137 4.40 9.29 -12.82
N GLY A 138 3.09 9.43 -12.68
CA GLY A 138 2.11 8.43 -13.05
C GLY A 138 1.08 8.17 -11.96
N LYS A 139 0.22 7.22 -12.24
CA LYS A 139 -0.82 6.77 -11.29
C LYS A 139 -0.24 5.81 -10.28
N THR A 140 -0.62 5.99 -9.04
CA THR A 140 -0.22 5.16 -7.91
C THR A 140 -1.31 5.18 -6.84
N ASP A 141 -1.27 4.24 -5.93
CA ASP A 141 -2.23 4.16 -4.84
C ASP A 141 -1.52 4.41 -3.50
N ILE A 142 -2.19 5.14 -2.62
CA ILE A 142 -1.78 5.32 -1.24
C ILE A 142 -2.67 4.44 -0.37
N GLY A 143 -2.07 3.52 0.38
CA GLY A 143 -2.78 2.74 1.37
C GLY A 143 -3.17 3.61 2.57
N VAL A 144 -4.44 3.59 2.94
CA VAL A 144 -4.97 4.29 4.12
C VAL A 144 -5.54 3.26 5.07
N THR A 145 -4.98 3.17 6.27
CA THR A 145 -5.46 2.26 7.32
C THR A 145 -6.00 3.07 8.48
N ALA A 146 -7.25 2.85 8.81
CA ALA A 146 -7.92 3.43 9.96
C ALA A 146 -7.95 2.44 11.11
N ILE A 147 -7.40 2.83 12.25
CA ILE A 147 -7.21 2.00 13.44
C ILE A 147 -8.00 2.64 14.58
N PRO A 148 -9.12 2.03 15.03
CA PRO A 148 -9.85 2.48 16.21
C PRO A 148 -9.08 2.11 17.49
N GLU A 149 -9.48 2.66 18.62
CA GLU A 149 -8.91 2.30 19.93
C GLU A 149 -9.21 0.84 20.30
N SER A 150 -10.38 0.36 19.91
CA SER A 150 -10.77 -1.04 20.04
C SER A 150 -11.44 -1.56 18.77
N GLY A 151 -11.30 -2.85 18.50
CA GLY A 151 -11.92 -3.50 17.35
C GLY A 151 -10.99 -3.68 16.14
N LYS A 152 -11.58 -3.77 14.95
CA LYS A 152 -10.85 -4.09 13.71
C LYS A 152 -10.46 -2.84 12.94
N SER A 153 -9.24 -2.80 12.46
CA SER A 153 -8.79 -1.79 11.51
C SER A 153 -9.44 -1.99 10.13
N VAL A 154 -9.58 -0.88 9.40
CA VAL A 154 -10.12 -0.84 8.04
C VAL A 154 -9.08 -0.21 7.13
N SER A 155 -8.79 -0.85 6.00
CA SER A 155 -7.82 -0.35 5.01
C SER A 155 -8.49 -0.14 3.67
N LEU A 156 -8.18 0.99 3.02
CA LEU A 156 -8.61 1.34 1.66
C LEU A 156 -7.42 1.86 0.85
N GLN A 157 -7.57 1.81 -0.46
CA GLN A 157 -6.62 2.42 -1.39
C GLN A 157 -7.19 3.74 -1.93
N MET A 158 -6.37 4.77 -1.92
CA MET A 158 -6.68 6.09 -2.45
C MET A 158 -5.87 6.33 -3.72
N PRO A 159 -6.52 6.47 -4.89
CA PRO A 159 -5.83 6.68 -6.15
C PRO A 159 -5.24 8.09 -6.23
N VAL A 160 -3.98 8.18 -6.59
CA VAL A 160 -3.24 9.43 -6.75
C VAL A 160 -2.49 9.42 -8.08
N GLU A 161 -2.46 10.54 -8.77
CA GLU A 161 -1.66 10.74 -9.98
C GLU A 161 -0.62 11.83 -9.75
N ILE A 162 0.65 11.44 -9.84
CA ILE A 162 1.78 12.36 -9.75
C ILE A 162 2.05 12.93 -11.14
N LYS A 163 1.87 14.23 -11.29
CA LYS A 163 2.11 14.95 -12.53
C LYS A 163 3.47 15.64 -12.52
N GLN A 164 4.03 15.76 -13.71
CA GLN A 164 5.20 16.61 -13.90
C GLN A 164 4.76 18.05 -13.67
N GLY A 165 5.48 18.77 -12.84
CA GLY A 165 5.29 20.20 -12.60
C GLY A 165 5.89 21.04 -13.72
#